data_5053bc6f32fa35c5ab076999bb3cda81
#
_entry.id   5053bc6f32fa35c5ab076999bb3cda81
#
_cell.length_a   1.000
_cell.length_b   1.000
_cell.length_c   1.000
_cell.angle_alpha   90.00
_cell.angle_beta   90.00
_cell.angle_gamma   90.00
#
_symmetry.space_group_name_H-M   'P 1'
#
loop_
_entity.id
_entity.type
_entity.pdbx_description
1 polymer ?
#
loop_
_entity_poly.entity_id
_entity_poly.type
_entity_poly.pdbx_seq_one_letter_code
_entity_poly.pdbx_strand_id
1 'polypeptide(L)' 'MTFKYLDKVTLKERREVDPLVFISENIEGIVIDETCRNYYLVKFDIYGPYWVDGAHLKLLKNN' A
#
# COMPACT_ATOMS: atom_id res chain seq x y z
N MET A 1 -4.04 -4.95 11.85
CA MET A 1 -4.80 -5.46 10.70
C MET A 1 -3.83 -6.08 9.70
N THR A 2 -4.19 -7.20 9.12
CA THR A 2 -3.36 -7.91 8.14
C THR A 2 -3.99 -7.81 6.76
N PHE A 3 -3.13 -7.66 5.76
CA PHE A 3 -3.57 -7.65 4.36
C PHE A 3 -3.06 -8.91 3.69
N LYS A 4 -3.73 -9.34 2.64
CA LYS A 4 -3.40 -10.55 1.91
C LYS A 4 -2.87 -10.21 0.53
N TYR A 5 -2.15 -11.17 -0.05
CA TYR A 5 -1.69 -11.06 -1.43
C TYR A 5 -2.86 -10.72 -2.35
N LEU A 6 -2.67 -9.70 -3.18
CA LEU A 6 -3.64 -9.18 -4.15
C LEU A 6 -4.79 -8.36 -3.53
N ASP A 7 -4.74 -8.11 -2.21
CA ASP A 7 -5.71 -7.17 -1.64
C ASP A 7 -5.51 -5.79 -2.24
N LYS A 8 -6.63 -5.11 -2.50
CA LYS A 8 -6.59 -3.73 -2.96
C LYS A 8 -6.59 -2.81 -1.76
N VAL A 9 -5.67 -1.87 -1.74
CA VAL A 9 -5.47 -0.96 -0.61
C VAL A 9 -5.25 0.45 -1.12
N THR A 10 -5.42 1.41 -0.21
CA THR A 10 -4.97 2.79 -0.42
C THR A 10 -4.22 3.21 0.83
N LEU A 11 -3.46 4.28 0.70
CA LEU A 11 -2.91 4.94 1.88
C LEU A 11 -4.03 5.64 2.64
N LYS A 12 -3.92 5.68 3.96
CA LYS A 12 -4.88 6.42 4.79
C LYS A 12 -4.77 7.91 4.54
N GLU A 13 -3.56 8.38 4.20
CA GLU A 13 -3.32 9.77 3.84
C GLU A 13 -2.12 9.83 2.91
N ARG A 14 -1.95 10.95 2.20
CA ARG A 14 -0.81 11.15 1.33
C ARG A 14 0.48 10.98 2.11
N ARG A 15 1.42 10.25 1.54
CA ARG A 15 2.64 9.88 2.26
C ARG A 15 3.81 9.72 1.31
N GLU A 16 4.99 10.03 1.81
CA GLU A 16 6.24 9.71 1.13
C GLU A 16 6.51 8.21 1.30
N VAL A 17 6.56 7.47 0.21
CA VAL A 17 6.76 6.01 0.23
C VAL A 17 8.17 5.61 -0.17
N ASP A 18 8.92 6.54 -0.72
CA ASP A 18 10.33 6.38 -1.10
C ASP A 18 10.90 7.79 -1.18
N PRO A 19 12.23 7.98 -1.11
CA PRO A 19 12.78 9.33 -1.14
C PRO A 19 12.21 10.14 -2.31
N LEU A 20 11.58 11.26 -1.97
CA LEU A 20 10.98 12.20 -2.92
C LEU A 20 9.84 11.61 -3.76
N VAL A 21 9.29 10.45 -3.39
CA VAL A 21 8.14 9.87 -4.06
C VAL A 21 6.94 9.90 -3.11
N PHE A 22 5.92 10.66 -3.48
CA PHE A 22 4.72 10.83 -2.68
C PHE A 22 3.53 10.18 -3.39
N ILE A 23 2.74 9.42 -2.63
CA ILE A 23 1.55 8.76 -3.15
C ILE A 23 0.34 9.35 -2.46
N SER A 24 -0.66 9.74 -3.24
CA SER A 24 -1.92 10.25 -2.73
C SER A 24 -2.78 9.12 -2.16
N GLU A 25 -3.59 9.44 -1.16
CA GLU A 25 -4.54 8.49 -0.59
C GLU A 25 -5.62 8.04 -1.57
N ASN A 26 -5.73 8.70 -2.72
CA ASN A 26 -6.72 8.33 -3.75
C ASN A 26 -6.21 7.30 -4.74
N ILE A 27 -4.95 6.94 -4.66
CA ILE A 27 -4.34 6.01 -5.62
C ILE A 27 -4.48 4.58 -5.08
N GLU A 28 -5.14 3.71 -5.85
CA GLU A 28 -5.29 2.31 -5.47
C GLU A 28 -3.98 1.56 -5.66
N GLY A 29 -3.70 0.67 -4.72
CA GLY A 29 -2.57 -0.22 -4.80
C GLY A 29 -2.98 -1.66 -4.60
N ILE A 30 -2.09 -2.57 -4.98
CA ILE A 30 -2.30 -4.01 -4.80
C ILE A 30 -1.13 -4.56 -4.00
N VAL A 31 -1.45 -5.33 -2.95
CA VAL A 31 -0.44 -5.97 -2.12
C VAL A 31 0.16 -7.14 -2.89
N ILE A 32 1.47 -7.13 -3.06
CA ILE A 32 2.16 -8.20 -3.80
C ILE A 32 3.18 -8.96 -2.96
N ASP A 33 3.46 -8.52 -1.74
CA ASP A 33 4.33 -9.25 -0.82
C ASP A 33 4.16 -8.66 0.57
N GLU A 34 4.67 -9.38 1.59
CA GLU A 34 4.63 -8.90 2.96
C GLU A 34 5.85 -9.40 3.73
N THR A 35 6.19 -8.69 4.81
CA THR A 35 7.23 -9.13 5.74
C THR A 35 6.58 -9.47 7.08
N CYS A 36 7.33 -10.17 7.93
CA CYS A 36 6.87 -10.50 9.27
C CYS A 36 6.77 -9.26 10.18
N ARG A 37 7.19 -8.10 9.71
CA ARG A 37 7.14 -6.86 10.49
C ARG A 37 5.96 -5.98 10.11
N ASN A 38 4.95 -6.53 9.45
CA ASN A 38 3.76 -5.80 9.05
C ASN A 38 4.04 -4.73 7.99
N TYR A 39 5.07 -4.95 7.16
CA TYR A 39 5.32 -4.13 5.99
C TYR A 39 4.84 -4.88 4.76
N TYR A 40 4.24 -4.15 3.85
CA TYR A 40 3.65 -4.71 2.63
C TYR A 40 4.25 -4.06 1.41
N LEU A 41 4.59 -4.88 0.43
CA LEU A 41 5.02 -4.38 -0.86
C LEU A 41 3.79 -4.10 -1.68
N VAL A 42 3.59 -2.84 -2.05
CA VAL A 42 2.36 -2.39 -2.70
C VAL A 42 2.70 -1.75 -4.02
N LYS A 43 2.02 -2.22 -5.07
CA LYS A 43 2.11 -1.62 -6.39
C LYS A 43 0.95 -0.64 -6.53
N PHE A 44 1.24 0.65 -6.55
CA PHE A 44 0.25 1.72 -6.63
C PHE A 44 0.03 2.10 -8.09
N ASP A 45 -0.96 1.51 -8.73
CA ASP A 45 -1.27 1.75 -10.13
C ASP A 45 0.00 1.55 -10.97
N ILE A 46 0.53 2.60 -11.60
CA ILE A 46 1.77 2.49 -12.38
C ILE A 46 3.02 2.75 -11.54
N TYR A 47 2.86 3.06 -10.25
CA TYR A 47 3.97 3.43 -9.37
C TYR A 47 4.41 2.26 -8.51
N GLY A 48 5.70 2.17 -8.29
CA GLY A 48 6.25 1.18 -7.38
C GLY A 48 6.77 -0.06 -8.08
N PRO A 49 6.82 -1.15 -7.31
CA PRO A 49 6.22 -1.29 -5.97
C PRO A 49 7.06 -0.63 -4.87
N TYR A 50 6.38 -0.32 -3.75
CA TYR A 50 7.04 0.27 -2.58
C TYR A 50 6.65 -0.48 -1.32
N TRP A 51 7.57 -0.56 -0.36
CA TRP A 51 7.30 -1.13 0.97
C TRP A 51 6.59 -0.08 1.82
N VAL A 52 5.46 -0.44 2.40
CA VAL A 52 4.64 0.47 3.21
C VAL A 52 4.23 -0.24 4.50
N ASP A 53 4.34 0.47 5.63
CA ASP A 53 3.85 -0.02 6.91
C ASP A 53 2.35 -0.23 6.83
N GLY A 54 1.88 -1.40 7.25
CA GLY A 54 0.47 -1.74 7.23
C GLY A 54 -0.41 -0.78 8.02
N ALA A 55 0.17 -0.11 9.02
CA ALA A 55 -0.56 0.90 9.79
C ALA A 55 -1.00 2.09 8.95
N HIS A 56 -0.36 2.29 7.80
CA HIS A 56 -0.67 3.41 6.90
C HIS A 56 -1.58 3.00 5.74
N LEU A 57 -1.99 1.75 5.71
CA LEU A 57 -2.81 1.20 4.62
C LEU A 57 -4.25 1.00 5.06
N LYS A 58 -5.14 1.14 4.10
CA LYS A 58 -6.55 0.92 4.29
C LYS A 58 -7.04 -0.05 3.22
N LEU A 59 -7.77 -1.09 3.63
CA LEU A 59 -8.33 -2.05 2.70
C LEU A 59 -9.49 -1.42 1.93
N LEU A 60 -9.48 -1.60 0.62
CA LEU A 60 -10.62 -1.22 -0.20
C LEU A 60 -11.59 -2.37 -0.27
N LYS A 61 -12.88 -2.06 -0.16
CA LYS A 61 -13.91 -3.06 -0.31
C LYS A 61 -14.09 -3.38 -1.78
N ASN A 62 -14.07 -4.67 -2.07
CA ASN A 62 -14.46 -5.15 -3.39
C ASN A 62 -15.88 -5.68 -3.29
N ASN A 63 -16.70 -5.20 -4.12
CA ASN A 63 -18.06 -5.74 -4.25
C ASN A 63 -18.14 -6.68 -5.42
#